data_85730480367b92119a9a005895390781
#
_entry.id   85730480367b92119a9a005895390781
#
_cell.length_a   1.000
_cell.length_b   1.000
_cell.length_c   1.000
_cell.angle_alpha   90.00
_cell.angle_beta   90.00
_cell.angle_gamma   90.00
#
_symmetry.space_group_name_H-M   'P 1'
#
loop_
_entity.id
_entity.type
_entity.pdbx_description
1 polymer ?
#
loop_
_entity_poly.entity_id
_entity_poly.type
_entity_poly.pdbx_seq_one_letter_code
_entity_poly.pdbx_strand_id
1 'polypeptide(L)'
;AVHAIEQRGRKPVLVGGTQMYYKSLLDFESGLPQANAQLRDQIREQAQQQGWPALHQQLQKLDPVTAARLHPNHSSRIERALEVYQLSGKPLSEFHASDAQPLFDLVSVALIPDDRAWLHQRIAQRFDIMLEQGFEDELQQLMAHPKFDPALTSMMSVGYRQGFEWQMGRLSKDAFIERGVIATRQLAKRQLTWLRSWPGLRCVSAEHATLEQVQAAF
;
A
#
# COMPACT_ATOMS: atom_id res chain seq x y z
N ALA A 1 -20.28 -5.56 -4.54
CA ALA A 1 -20.59 -5.64 -3.10
C ALA A 1 -21.37 -4.40 -2.64
N VAL A 2 -20.88 -3.13 -2.91
CA VAL A 2 -21.52 -1.88 -2.45
C VAL A 2 -23.00 -1.84 -2.85
N HIS A 3 -23.34 -1.87 -4.13
CA HIS A 3 -24.72 -1.86 -4.61
C HIS A 3 -25.59 -2.98 -4.02
N ALA A 4 -25.03 -4.17 -3.82
CA ALA A 4 -25.77 -5.27 -3.20
C ALA A 4 -26.10 -5.04 -1.71
N ILE A 5 -25.31 -4.23 -1.01
CA ILE A 5 -25.57 -3.82 0.36
C ILE A 5 -26.68 -2.74 0.38
N GLU A 6 -26.59 -1.78 -0.53
CA GLU A 6 -27.57 -0.70 -0.70
C GLU A 6 -28.95 -1.25 -1.07
N GLN A 7 -29.02 -2.21 -2.01
CA GLN A 7 -30.27 -2.88 -2.38
C GLN A 7 -30.97 -3.58 -1.21
N ARG A 8 -30.23 -3.94 -0.16
CA ARG A 8 -30.79 -4.48 1.09
C ARG A 8 -31.18 -3.40 2.10
N GLY A 9 -31.15 -2.12 1.71
CA GLY A 9 -31.46 -0.98 2.58
C GLY A 9 -30.40 -0.73 3.67
N ARG A 10 -29.16 -1.21 3.46
CA ARG A 10 -28.05 -1.04 4.42
C ARG A 10 -26.98 -0.11 3.86
N LYS A 11 -26.29 0.62 4.75
CA LYS A 11 -25.16 1.44 4.39
C LYS A 11 -23.88 0.58 4.30
N PRO A 12 -23.15 0.61 3.19
CA PRO A 12 -21.85 -0.08 3.09
C PRO A 12 -20.79 0.68 3.91
N VAL A 13 -20.01 -0.06 4.71
CA VAL A 13 -18.90 0.48 5.47
C VAL A 13 -17.62 -0.23 5.02
N LEU A 14 -16.66 0.56 4.53
CA LEU A 14 -15.35 0.07 4.12
C LEU A 14 -14.34 0.36 5.23
N VAL A 15 -13.69 -0.68 5.75
CA VAL A 15 -12.73 -0.55 6.85
C VAL A 15 -11.35 -1.06 6.40
N GLY A 16 -10.31 -0.29 6.65
CA GLY A 16 -8.94 -0.71 6.34
C GLY A 16 -7.92 0.42 6.46
N GLY A 17 -6.65 0.11 6.21
CA GLY A 17 -5.54 1.05 6.33
C GLY A 17 -4.77 1.25 5.02
N THR A 18 -5.24 0.71 3.88
CA THR A 18 -4.57 0.87 2.58
C THR A 18 -5.27 1.93 1.75
N GLN A 19 -4.88 3.19 1.95
CA GLN A 19 -5.49 4.37 1.32
C GLN A 19 -5.49 4.29 -0.22
N MET A 20 -4.54 3.59 -0.81
CA MET A 20 -4.48 3.37 -2.26
C MET A 20 -5.75 2.67 -2.79
N TYR A 21 -6.32 1.71 -2.05
CA TYR A 21 -7.56 1.04 -2.47
C TYR A 21 -8.77 1.97 -2.41
N TYR A 22 -8.85 2.81 -1.38
CA TYR A 22 -9.90 3.84 -1.29
C TYR A 22 -9.77 4.86 -2.42
N LYS A 23 -8.53 5.31 -2.69
CA LYS A 23 -8.27 6.22 -3.81
C LYS A 23 -8.66 5.59 -5.14
N SER A 24 -8.29 4.33 -5.38
CA SER A 24 -8.69 3.61 -6.59
C SER A 24 -10.21 3.46 -6.74
N LEU A 25 -10.94 3.38 -5.63
CA LEU A 25 -12.40 3.35 -5.64
C LEU A 25 -13.00 4.73 -6.00
N LEU A 26 -12.35 5.81 -5.58
CA LEU A 26 -12.75 7.18 -5.94
C LEU A 26 -12.37 7.52 -7.39
N ASP A 27 -11.19 7.07 -7.84
CA ASP A 27 -10.62 7.38 -9.16
C ASP A 27 -10.91 6.25 -10.19
N PHE A 28 -11.99 5.47 -10.04
CA PHE A 28 -12.23 4.24 -10.82
C PHE A 28 -12.26 4.45 -12.33
N GLU A 29 -12.62 5.64 -12.81
CA GLU A 29 -12.67 5.98 -14.22
C GLU A 29 -11.33 6.47 -14.78
N SER A 30 -10.23 6.26 -14.10
CA SER A 30 -8.92 6.72 -14.58
C SER A 30 -8.51 6.15 -15.95
N GLY A 31 -9.22 5.13 -16.47
CA GLY A 31 -8.92 4.50 -17.77
C GLY A 31 -7.54 3.86 -17.82
N LEU A 32 -6.86 3.70 -16.70
CA LEU A 32 -5.53 3.10 -16.64
C LEU A 32 -5.56 1.66 -17.15
N PRO A 33 -4.66 1.25 -18.04
CA PRO A 33 -4.59 -0.11 -18.53
C PRO A 33 -4.29 -1.08 -17.38
N GLN A 34 -4.86 -2.28 -17.48
CA GLN A 34 -4.56 -3.35 -16.54
C GLN A 34 -3.08 -3.75 -16.64
N ALA A 35 -2.55 -4.26 -15.51
CA ALA A 35 -1.17 -4.72 -15.46
C ALA A 35 -0.93 -5.89 -16.42
N ASN A 36 0.20 -5.85 -17.14
CA ASN A 36 0.64 -6.90 -18.05
C ASN A 36 1.93 -7.52 -17.53
N ALA A 37 1.87 -8.77 -17.04
CA ALA A 37 3.01 -9.45 -16.44
C ALA A 37 4.18 -9.60 -17.43
N GLN A 38 3.90 -10.01 -18.67
CA GLN A 38 4.93 -10.23 -19.70
C GLN A 38 5.68 -8.92 -20.02
N LEU A 39 4.95 -7.83 -20.13
CA LEU A 39 5.55 -6.51 -20.40
C LEU A 39 6.41 -6.04 -19.23
N ARG A 40 5.98 -6.27 -17.98
CA ARG A 40 6.78 -5.96 -16.80
C ARG A 40 8.07 -6.75 -16.76
N ASP A 41 8.03 -8.03 -17.12
CA ASP A 41 9.24 -8.86 -17.18
C ASP A 41 10.22 -8.31 -18.22
N GLN A 42 9.74 -7.89 -19.40
CA GLN A 42 10.59 -7.24 -20.42
C GLN A 42 11.22 -5.93 -19.90
N ILE A 43 10.44 -5.08 -19.20
CA ILE A 43 10.96 -3.85 -18.60
C ILE A 43 12.01 -4.16 -17.53
N ARG A 44 11.81 -5.20 -16.73
CA ARG A 44 12.79 -5.64 -15.71
C ARG A 44 14.06 -6.18 -16.33
N GLU A 45 13.96 -6.94 -17.42
CA GLU A 45 15.12 -7.42 -18.17
C GLU A 45 15.93 -6.24 -18.74
N GLN A 46 15.28 -5.24 -19.33
CA GLN A 46 15.93 -4.01 -19.76
C GLN A 46 16.62 -3.29 -18.57
N ALA A 47 15.95 -3.24 -17.42
CA ALA A 47 16.52 -2.65 -16.21
C ALA A 47 17.72 -3.42 -15.66
N GLN A 48 17.76 -4.74 -15.81
CA GLN A 48 18.94 -5.56 -15.46
C GLN A 48 20.13 -5.26 -16.35
N GLN A 49 19.89 -4.99 -17.64
CA GLN A 49 20.95 -4.72 -18.61
C GLN A 49 21.47 -3.27 -18.54
N GLN A 50 20.59 -2.29 -18.38
CA GLN A 50 20.89 -0.87 -18.53
C GLN A 50 20.83 -0.08 -17.20
N GLY A 51 20.23 -0.66 -16.18
CA GLY A 51 19.94 0.00 -14.91
C GLY A 51 18.67 0.86 -14.91
N TRP A 52 18.04 1.00 -13.75
CA TRP A 52 16.85 1.85 -13.58
C TRP A 52 17.05 3.33 -13.95
N PRO A 53 18.22 3.95 -13.72
CA PRO A 53 18.48 5.32 -14.17
C PRO A 53 18.34 5.51 -15.68
N ALA A 54 18.75 4.52 -16.51
CA ALA A 54 18.58 4.60 -17.96
C ALA A 54 17.12 4.53 -18.37
N LEU A 55 16.33 3.66 -17.71
CA LEU A 55 14.87 3.59 -17.92
C LEU A 55 14.17 4.87 -17.45
N HIS A 56 14.63 5.51 -16.39
CA HIS A 56 14.14 6.82 -15.96
C HIS A 56 14.41 7.90 -17.02
N GLN A 57 15.57 7.89 -17.70
CA GLN A 57 15.85 8.80 -18.81
C GLN A 57 14.92 8.53 -20.03
N GLN A 58 14.57 7.27 -20.29
CA GLN A 58 13.54 6.96 -21.30
C GLN A 58 12.19 7.54 -20.88
N LEU A 59 11.78 7.33 -19.63
CA LEU A 59 10.55 7.89 -19.10
C LEU A 59 10.54 9.42 -19.18
N GLN A 60 11.67 10.08 -18.96
CA GLN A 60 11.79 11.54 -19.05
C GLN A 60 11.46 12.08 -20.47
N LYS A 61 11.71 11.28 -21.52
CA LYS A 61 11.35 11.63 -22.89
C LYS A 61 9.86 11.38 -23.19
N LEU A 62 9.26 10.37 -22.57
CA LEU A 62 7.89 9.92 -22.82
C LEU A 62 6.86 10.61 -21.92
N ASP A 63 7.22 10.83 -20.67
CA ASP A 63 6.40 11.45 -19.62
C ASP A 63 7.27 12.29 -18.69
N PRO A 64 7.70 13.49 -19.11
CA PRO A 64 8.55 14.36 -18.31
C PRO A 64 7.91 14.78 -16.98
N VAL A 65 6.58 14.87 -16.92
CA VAL A 65 5.83 15.25 -15.72
C VAL A 65 5.93 14.17 -14.65
N THR A 66 5.72 12.91 -15.03
CA THR A 66 5.89 11.79 -14.09
C THR A 66 7.36 11.61 -13.72
N ALA A 67 8.29 11.66 -14.68
CA ALA A 67 9.71 11.47 -14.43
C ALA A 67 10.27 12.50 -13.42
N ALA A 68 9.86 13.77 -13.52
CA ALA A 68 10.30 14.82 -12.61
C ALA A 68 9.91 14.58 -11.14
N ARG A 69 8.88 13.76 -10.89
CA ARG A 69 8.40 13.41 -9.55
C ARG A 69 9.03 12.13 -8.99
N LEU A 70 9.78 11.38 -9.82
CA LEU A 70 10.35 10.09 -9.46
C LEU A 70 11.86 10.16 -9.29
N HIS A 71 12.35 9.52 -8.24
CA HIS A 71 13.78 9.27 -8.11
C HIS A 71 14.21 8.22 -9.17
N PRO A 72 15.39 8.36 -9.81
CA PRO A 72 15.86 7.43 -10.86
C PRO A 72 15.95 5.96 -10.44
N ASN A 73 15.99 5.66 -9.16
CA ASN A 73 16.01 4.30 -8.62
C ASN A 73 14.63 3.81 -8.12
N HIS A 74 13.54 4.55 -8.40
CA HIS A 74 12.18 4.12 -8.05
C HIS A 74 11.65 3.08 -9.05
N SER A 75 12.21 1.87 -9.00
CA SER A 75 11.97 0.78 -9.96
C SER A 75 10.48 0.55 -10.26
N SER A 76 9.67 0.27 -9.26
CA SER A 76 8.26 -0.08 -9.45
C SER A 76 7.40 1.05 -10.04
N ARG A 77 7.73 2.31 -9.76
CA ARG A 77 7.01 3.47 -10.31
C ARG A 77 7.45 3.77 -11.75
N ILE A 78 8.74 3.62 -12.05
CA ILE A 78 9.27 3.74 -13.41
C ILE A 78 8.70 2.61 -14.28
N GLU A 79 8.72 1.35 -13.77
CA GLU A 79 8.12 0.19 -14.43
C GLU A 79 6.65 0.48 -14.79
N ARG A 80 5.84 0.94 -13.81
CA ARG A 80 4.43 1.21 -14.04
C ARG A 80 4.19 2.34 -15.05
N ALA A 81 4.96 3.41 -15.02
CA ALA A 81 4.81 4.52 -15.95
C ALA A 81 5.16 4.10 -17.40
N LEU A 82 6.23 3.33 -17.57
CA LEU A 82 6.60 2.78 -18.88
C LEU A 82 5.58 1.76 -19.38
N GLU A 83 5.09 0.86 -18.49
CA GLU A 83 4.03 -0.10 -18.80
C GLU A 83 2.77 0.61 -19.31
N VAL A 84 2.30 1.62 -18.59
CA VAL A 84 1.12 2.40 -19.00
C VAL A 84 1.31 3.01 -20.39
N TYR A 85 2.46 3.65 -20.62
CA TYR A 85 2.76 4.24 -21.91
C TYR A 85 2.78 3.20 -23.05
N GLN A 86 3.43 2.06 -22.84
CA GLN A 86 3.54 1.01 -23.85
C GLN A 86 2.19 0.34 -24.16
N LEU A 87 1.29 0.25 -23.18
CA LEU A 87 -0.03 -0.34 -23.37
C LEU A 87 -1.05 0.62 -23.97
N SER A 88 -0.97 1.90 -23.66
CA SER A 88 -1.99 2.89 -24.03
C SER A 88 -1.56 3.90 -25.08
N GLY A 89 -0.25 4.05 -25.31
CA GLY A 89 0.31 5.14 -26.10
C GLY A 89 0.24 6.52 -25.44
N LYS A 90 -0.23 6.61 -24.18
CA LYS A 90 -0.42 7.86 -23.44
C LYS A 90 0.45 7.90 -22.18
N PRO A 91 1.03 9.07 -21.83
CA PRO A 91 1.76 9.27 -20.58
C PRO A 91 0.88 9.00 -19.36
N LEU A 92 1.46 8.45 -18.30
CA LEU A 92 0.74 8.22 -17.03
C LEU A 92 0.22 9.54 -16.44
N SER A 93 0.94 10.65 -16.64
CA SER A 93 0.53 11.98 -16.19
C SER A 93 -0.80 12.44 -16.78
N GLU A 94 -1.17 12.02 -17.99
CA GLU A 94 -2.45 12.36 -18.60
C GLU A 94 -3.63 11.67 -17.91
N PHE A 95 -3.45 10.45 -17.43
CA PHE A 95 -4.49 9.74 -16.68
C PHE A 95 -4.76 10.35 -15.31
N HIS A 96 -3.77 11.01 -14.70
CA HIS A 96 -3.94 11.69 -13.42
C HIS A 96 -4.51 13.11 -13.54
N ALA A 97 -4.57 13.65 -14.74
CA ALA A 97 -5.13 14.97 -15.01
C ALA A 97 -6.64 14.94 -15.34
N SER A 98 -7.25 13.74 -15.42
CA SER A 98 -8.68 13.63 -15.69
C SER A 98 -9.50 14.05 -14.46
N ASP A 99 -10.47 14.96 -14.67
CA ASP A 99 -11.51 15.32 -13.68
C ASP A 99 -12.54 14.19 -13.54
N ALA A 100 -12.06 12.98 -13.25
CA ALA A 100 -12.92 11.82 -13.05
C ALA A 100 -13.86 12.07 -11.86
N GLN A 101 -15.16 11.99 -12.12
CA GLN A 101 -16.15 12.07 -11.04
C GLN A 101 -16.06 10.80 -10.19
N PRO A 102 -16.03 10.92 -8.86
CA PRO A 102 -16.03 9.75 -8.00
C PRO A 102 -17.29 8.91 -8.19
N LEU A 103 -17.16 7.58 -8.26
CA LEU A 103 -18.28 6.66 -8.40
C LEU A 103 -19.23 6.66 -7.20
N PHE A 104 -18.74 7.09 -6.06
CA PHE A 104 -19.47 7.06 -4.79
C PHE A 104 -19.20 8.34 -4.02
N ASP A 105 -20.25 8.84 -3.37
CA ASP A 105 -20.10 9.88 -2.35
C ASP A 105 -19.66 9.20 -1.04
N LEU A 106 -18.37 9.35 -0.70
CA LEU A 106 -17.77 8.70 0.45
C LEU A 106 -17.64 9.67 1.62
N VAL A 107 -18.26 9.34 2.74
CA VAL A 107 -17.91 9.95 4.02
C VAL A 107 -16.67 9.25 4.55
N SER A 108 -15.57 10.00 4.70
CA SER A 108 -14.29 9.46 5.13
C SER A 108 -14.00 9.83 6.59
N VAL A 109 -13.82 8.80 7.42
CA VAL A 109 -13.48 8.95 8.84
C VAL A 109 -12.15 8.23 9.11
N ALA A 110 -11.23 8.86 9.82
CA ALA A 110 -9.98 8.24 10.23
C ALA A 110 -9.77 8.33 11.74
N LEU A 111 -9.32 7.22 12.33
CA LEU A 111 -8.77 7.19 13.67
C LEU A 111 -7.30 7.59 13.58
N ILE A 112 -6.96 8.76 14.11
CA ILE A 112 -5.60 9.32 14.05
C ILE A 112 -5.05 9.43 15.47
N PRO A 113 -3.83 8.91 15.73
CA PRO A 113 -3.20 9.08 17.02
C PRO A 113 -2.83 10.54 17.26
N ASP A 114 -3.13 11.05 18.46
CA ASP A 114 -2.73 12.38 18.90
C ASP A 114 -1.24 12.39 19.25
N ASP A 115 -0.75 11.30 19.86
CA ASP A 115 0.66 11.12 20.23
C ASP A 115 1.34 10.00 19.45
N ARG A 116 2.50 10.32 18.85
CA ARG A 116 3.34 9.34 18.16
C ARG A 116 3.98 8.33 19.11
N ALA A 117 4.31 8.72 20.32
CA ALA A 117 4.92 7.82 21.30
C ALA A 117 3.92 6.73 21.70
N TRP A 118 2.66 7.12 21.93
CA TRP A 118 1.56 6.18 22.14
C TRP A 118 1.42 5.19 20.97
N LEU A 119 1.40 5.68 19.74
CA LEU A 119 1.31 4.81 18.55
C LEU A 119 2.51 3.84 18.47
N HIS A 120 3.72 4.31 18.74
CA HIS A 120 4.92 3.48 18.71
C HIS A 120 4.89 2.39 19.78
N GLN A 121 4.38 2.70 20.96
CA GLN A 121 4.18 1.73 22.04
C GLN A 121 3.13 0.67 21.65
N ARG A 122 2.00 1.09 21.10
CA ARG A 122 0.96 0.18 20.59
C ARG A 122 1.47 -0.75 19.51
N ILE A 123 2.32 -0.26 18.61
CA ILE A 123 2.95 -1.08 17.57
C ILE A 123 3.85 -2.16 18.19
N ALA A 124 4.69 -1.81 19.17
CA ALA A 124 5.55 -2.78 19.86
C ALA A 124 4.72 -3.82 20.58
N GLN A 125 3.77 -3.39 21.43
CA GLN A 125 2.87 -4.30 22.17
C GLN A 125 2.11 -5.24 21.24
N ARG A 126 1.60 -4.74 20.10
CA ARG A 126 0.91 -5.58 19.12
C ARG A 126 1.85 -6.65 18.54
N PHE A 127 3.11 -6.31 18.30
CA PHE A 127 4.08 -7.26 17.75
C PHE A 127 4.35 -8.39 18.76
N ASP A 128 4.51 -8.04 20.04
CA ASP A 128 4.69 -9.02 21.14
C ASP A 128 3.46 -9.95 21.24
N ILE A 129 2.26 -9.38 21.26
CA ILE A 129 1.00 -10.15 21.28
C ILE A 129 0.89 -11.10 20.07
N MET A 130 1.29 -10.66 18.87
CA MET A 130 1.27 -11.52 17.67
C MET A 130 2.20 -12.72 17.84
N LEU A 131 3.38 -12.54 18.42
CA LEU A 131 4.32 -13.63 18.71
C LEU A 131 3.73 -14.61 19.73
N GLU A 132 3.14 -14.09 20.81
CA GLU A 132 2.48 -14.91 21.84
C GLU A 132 1.28 -15.71 21.28
N GLN A 133 0.59 -15.16 20.28
CA GLN A 133 -0.56 -15.79 19.60
C GLN A 133 -0.17 -16.78 18.50
N GLY A 134 1.11 -17.09 18.31
CA GLY A 134 1.56 -18.12 17.39
C GLY A 134 1.93 -17.60 15.98
N PHE A 135 2.34 -16.35 15.84
CA PHE A 135 2.79 -15.81 14.55
C PHE A 135 3.98 -16.59 13.96
N GLU A 136 4.83 -17.17 14.82
CA GLU A 136 5.93 -18.04 14.39
C GLU A 136 5.43 -19.31 13.70
N ASP A 137 4.40 -19.96 14.26
CA ASP A 137 3.79 -21.15 13.71
C ASP A 137 3.07 -20.84 12.38
N GLU A 138 2.42 -19.69 12.29
CA GLU A 138 1.80 -19.21 11.05
C GLU A 138 2.84 -19.03 9.93
N LEU A 139 4.00 -18.44 10.22
CA LEU A 139 5.09 -18.29 9.26
C LEU A 139 5.58 -19.65 8.75
N GLN A 140 5.76 -20.63 9.66
CA GLN A 140 6.19 -21.99 9.29
C GLN A 140 5.15 -22.69 8.41
N GLN A 141 3.87 -22.58 8.75
CA GLN A 141 2.79 -23.15 7.95
C GLN A 141 2.73 -22.54 6.54
N LEU A 142 2.89 -21.21 6.43
CA LEU A 142 2.94 -20.53 5.14
C LEU A 142 4.14 -20.99 4.31
N MET A 143 5.33 -21.14 4.93
CA MET A 143 6.54 -21.61 4.23
C MET A 143 6.42 -23.06 3.79
N ALA A 144 5.68 -23.90 4.52
CA ALA A 144 5.43 -25.29 4.15
C ALA A 144 4.40 -25.44 3.01
N HIS A 145 3.68 -24.37 2.65
CA HIS A 145 2.66 -24.44 1.61
C HIS A 145 3.29 -24.64 0.22
N PRO A 146 2.79 -25.59 -0.61
CA PRO A 146 3.40 -25.91 -1.92
C PRO A 146 3.50 -24.74 -2.90
N LYS A 147 2.69 -23.70 -2.73
CA LYS A 147 2.71 -22.48 -3.56
C LYS A 147 3.44 -21.31 -2.87
N PHE A 148 4.23 -21.58 -1.83
CA PHE A 148 4.98 -20.54 -1.17
C PHE A 148 6.04 -19.98 -2.12
N ASP A 149 6.01 -18.67 -2.29
CA ASP A 149 7.04 -17.90 -3.01
C ASP A 149 7.27 -16.59 -2.23
N PRO A 150 8.47 -16.38 -1.68
CA PRO A 150 8.78 -15.17 -0.93
C PRO A 150 8.72 -13.89 -1.77
N ALA A 151 8.70 -13.99 -3.10
CA ALA A 151 8.58 -12.87 -4.02
C ALA A 151 7.13 -12.39 -4.21
N LEU A 152 6.13 -13.18 -3.77
CA LEU A 152 4.74 -12.76 -3.84
C LEU A 152 4.49 -11.50 -3.01
N THR A 153 3.68 -10.58 -3.54
CA THR A 153 3.36 -9.31 -2.90
C THR A 153 2.78 -9.49 -1.47
N SER A 154 1.99 -10.53 -1.25
CA SER A 154 1.45 -10.89 0.07
C SER A 154 2.54 -11.26 1.07
N MET A 155 3.57 -11.97 0.62
CA MET A 155 4.71 -12.38 1.46
C MET A 155 5.64 -11.20 1.77
N MET A 156 5.57 -10.12 0.99
CA MET A 156 6.32 -8.88 1.23
C MET A 156 5.64 -7.93 2.23
N SER A 157 4.51 -8.33 2.81
CA SER A 157 3.81 -7.55 3.83
C SER A 157 4.68 -7.35 5.07
N VAL A 158 4.48 -6.21 5.74
CA VAL A 158 5.21 -5.86 6.97
C VAL A 158 4.95 -6.92 8.05
N GLY A 159 5.99 -7.36 8.72
CA GLY A 159 5.98 -8.48 9.65
C GLY A 159 6.31 -9.80 8.97
N TYR A 160 5.58 -10.19 7.94
CA TYR A 160 5.80 -11.46 7.20
C TYR A 160 7.17 -11.48 6.52
N ARG A 161 7.52 -10.45 5.76
CA ARG A 161 8.83 -10.38 5.11
C ARG A 161 9.98 -10.58 6.11
N GLN A 162 9.94 -9.86 7.25
CA GLN A 162 10.97 -9.97 8.28
C GLN A 162 10.97 -11.36 8.94
N GLY A 163 9.78 -11.92 9.16
CA GLY A 163 9.59 -13.26 9.69
C GLY A 163 10.17 -14.35 8.79
N PHE A 164 9.94 -14.27 7.47
CA PHE A 164 10.54 -15.20 6.52
C PHE A 164 12.07 -15.05 6.44
N GLU A 165 12.61 -13.84 6.49
CA GLU A 165 14.06 -13.62 6.56
C GLU A 165 14.68 -14.27 7.80
N TRP A 166 13.98 -14.22 8.95
CA TRP A 166 14.39 -14.91 10.17
C TRP A 166 14.29 -16.43 10.03
N GLN A 167 13.17 -16.97 9.59
CA GLN A 167 12.99 -18.42 9.39
C GLN A 167 13.99 -19.03 8.39
N MET A 168 14.42 -18.24 7.40
CA MET A 168 15.47 -18.63 6.46
C MET A 168 16.90 -18.46 7.04
N GLY A 169 17.08 -18.12 8.32
CA GLY A 169 18.38 -17.92 8.95
C GLY A 169 19.13 -16.65 8.54
N ARG A 170 18.47 -15.71 7.86
CA ARG A 170 19.09 -14.44 7.43
C ARG A 170 19.09 -13.37 8.53
N LEU A 171 18.25 -13.52 9.54
CA LEU A 171 18.14 -12.66 10.71
C LEU A 171 18.14 -13.48 12.00
N SER A 172 18.61 -12.89 13.10
CA SER A 172 18.32 -13.39 14.44
C SER A 172 16.86 -13.09 14.80
N LYS A 173 16.30 -13.76 15.82
CA LYS A 173 14.95 -13.51 16.32
C LYS A 173 14.81 -12.06 16.79
N ASP A 174 15.78 -11.53 17.52
CA ASP A 174 15.76 -10.16 18.01
C ASP A 174 15.77 -9.15 16.85
N ALA A 175 16.61 -9.38 15.83
CA ALA A 175 16.65 -8.55 14.63
C ALA A 175 15.34 -8.61 13.82
N PHE A 176 14.67 -9.77 13.79
CA PHE A 176 13.35 -9.90 13.19
C PHE A 176 12.31 -9.02 13.90
N ILE A 177 12.24 -9.11 15.23
CA ILE A 177 11.31 -8.32 16.06
C ILE A 177 11.57 -6.83 15.84
N GLU A 178 12.82 -6.39 16.02
CA GLU A 178 13.21 -4.99 15.85
C GLU A 178 12.82 -4.45 14.47
N ARG A 179 13.21 -5.17 13.40
CA ARG A 179 12.92 -4.75 12.02
C ARG A 179 11.42 -4.78 11.71
N GLY A 180 10.67 -5.72 12.27
CA GLY A 180 9.21 -5.79 12.16
C GLY A 180 8.54 -4.56 12.75
N VAL A 181 8.93 -4.18 13.96
CA VAL A 181 8.44 -2.97 14.65
C VAL A 181 8.81 -1.71 13.88
N ILE A 182 10.08 -1.58 13.42
CA ILE A 182 10.53 -0.43 12.61
C ILE A 182 9.72 -0.33 11.31
N ALA A 183 9.55 -1.43 10.59
CA ALA A 183 8.80 -1.44 9.33
C ALA A 183 7.33 -1.06 9.53
N THR A 184 6.72 -1.48 10.66
CA THR A 184 5.35 -1.11 11.03
C THR A 184 5.24 0.39 11.35
N ARG A 185 6.21 0.96 12.09
CA ARG A 185 6.27 2.41 12.33
C ARG A 185 6.39 3.21 11.02
N GLN A 186 7.19 2.71 10.09
CA GLN A 186 7.31 3.33 8.76
C GLN A 186 6.02 3.22 7.94
N LEU A 187 5.30 2.10 8.05
CA LEU A 187 3.98 1.95 7.43
C LEU A 187 2.99 2.96 8.02
N ALA A 188 2.91 3.06 9.33
CA ALA A 188 2.05 4.03 10.01
C ALA A 188 2.37 5.48 9.62
N LYS A 189 3.67 5.85 9.52
CA LYS A 189 4.08 7.16 9.01
C LYS A 189 3.55 7.43 7.60
N ARG A 190 3.61 6.45 6.70
CA ARG A 190 3.06 6.58 5.33
C ARG A 190 1.54 6.74 5.36
N GLN A 191 0.84 5.97 6.18
CA GLN A 191 -0.61 6.11 6.34
C GLN A 191 -1.00 7.53 6.80
N LEU A 192 -0.36 8.06 7.84
CA LEU A 192 -0.59 9.41 8.33
C LEU A 192 -0.27 10.49 7.28
N THR A 193 0.75 10.27 6.45
CA THR A 193 1.09 11.19 5.35
C THR A 193 -0.02 11.25 4.31
N TRP A 194 -0.59 10.10 3.93
CA TRP A 194 -1.73 10.01 3.01
C TRP A 194 -2.99 10.69 3.58
N LEU A 195 -3.30 10.41 4.86
CA LEU A 195 -4.48 10.95 5.52
C LEU A 195 -4.45 12.48 5.61
N ARG A 196 -3.27 13.11 5.75
CA ARG A 196 -3.16 14.58 5.79
C ARG A 196 -3.61 15.27 4.50
N SER A 197 -3.49 14.59 3.37
CA SER A 197 -3.91 15.12 2.07
C SER A 197 -5.27 14.59 1.61
N TRP A 198 -5.97 13.85 2.46
CA TRP A 198 -7.24 13.23 2.10
C TRP A 198 -8.38 14.25 2.14
N PRO A 199 -9.08 14.50 1.02
CA PRO A 199 -10.14 15.49 0.98
C PRO A 199 -11.32 15.11 1.87
N GLY A 200 -11.88 16.08 2.60
CA GLY A 200 -13.09 15.88 3.41
C GLY A 200 -12.95 14.90 4.58
N LEU A 201 -11.70 14.55 4.98
CA LEU A 201 -11.47 13.61 6.07
C LEU A 201 -11.94 14.15 7.41
N ARG A 202 -12.76 13.39 8.10
CA ARG A 202 -13.14 13.60 9.50
C ARG A 202 -12.22 12.79 10.40
N CYS A 203 -11.57 13.44 11.34
CA CYS A 203 -10.59 12.81 12.23
C CYS A 203 -11.18 12.59 13.62
N VAL A 204 -10.98 11.40 14.17
CA VAL A 204 -11.30 11.05 15.55
C VAL A 204 -10.00 10.60 16.23
N SER A 205 -9.77 11.04 17.48
CA SER A 205 -8.62 10.62 18.27
C SER A 205 -8.62 9.11 18.48
N ALA A 206 -7.53 8.43 18.10
CA ALA A 206 -7.41 6.99 18.25
C ALA A 206 -7.26 6.54 19.71
N GLU A 207 -6.71 7.42 20.58
CA GLU A 207 -6.52 7.18 22.02
C GLU A 207 -7.82 7.13 22.79
N HIS A 208 -8.78 7.93 22.37
CA HIS A 208 -10.02 8.18 23.13
C HIS A 208 -11.28 7.87 22.33
N ALA A 209 -11.17 7.23 21.16
CA ALA A 209 -12.30 6.93 20.29
C ALA A 209 -13.36 6.10 21.00
N THR A 210 -14.58 6.61 21.07
CA THR A 210 -15.77 5.84 21.44
C THR A 210 -16.56 5.49 20.19
N LEU A 211 -17.40 4.46 20.29
CA LEU A 211 -18.30 4.09 19.19
C LEU A 211 -19.21 5.26 18.78
N GLU A 212 -19.72 6.01 19.77
CA GLU A 212 -20.58 7.17 19.55
C GLU A 212 -19.87 8.28 18.77
N GLN A 213 -18.62 8.59 19.13
CA GLN A 213 -17.81 9.59 18.41
C GLN A 213 -17.55 9.18 16.96
N VAL A 214 -17.23 7.90 16.74
CA VAL A 214 -17.04 7.37 15.40
C VAL A 214 -18.34 7.41 14.60
N GLN A 215 -19.47 7.02 15.19
CA GLN A 215 -20.79 7.07 14.53
C GLN A 215 -21.22 8.51 14.21
N ALA A 216 -20.97 9.46 15.11
CA ALA A 216 -21.28 10.88 14.88
C ALA A 216 -20.40 11.51 13.78
N ALA A 217 -19.25 10.89 13.46
CA ALA A 217 -18.40 11.33 12.38
C ALA A 217 -18.84 10.83 11.00
N PHE A 218 -19.82 9.90 10.89
CA PHE A 218 -20.45 9.45 9.65
C PHE A 218 -21.73 10.26 9.36
#